data_b094239c265ec0bfe84e5f610c25e379
#
_entry.id   b094239c265ec0bfe84e5f610c25e379
#
_cell.length_a   1.000
_cell.length_b   1.000
_cell.length_c   1.000
_cell.angle_alpha   90.00
_cell.angle_beta   90.00
_cell.angle_gamma   90.00
#
_symmetry.space_group_name_H-M   'P 1'
#
loop_
_entity.id
_entity.type
_entity.pdbx_description
1 polymer ?
#
loop_
_entity_poly.entity_id
_entity_poly.type
_entity_poly.pdbx_seq_one_letter_code
_entity_poly.pdbx_strand_id
1 'polypeptide(L)'
;MTDCRNHVHSRTTFLAGAGAAATMLLGGAGAVAQTTAKPKPRLIDIHHHFYPPELIAATNAWNAKHGAPPVGALFTTFNADKSLAEMDATGISTSVLSLASPHGIWFDADPKAIPGLSRACNDYAAKMMRDHPGRFGLFASLPMPDIDASLKEIIYAFDTLHADGIGLPTSFGDKWPGEPAYEPVWTELNRRKAMVVFHPYAPNCCINLQGAAVAESDLEYPYDTGRAFLSLLFSGTLAKFRDIRWTFSHGGGPLPAMAGRIATLTENSRITLDVIAPNGVDADIRRVYFDTANATSAPAMAGLLKEIPVSQIMFGTDYPYVNGKQNVGPLEAYGLKPDDLAAIERGNVMRMIPRLRGTV
;
A
#
# COMPACT_ATOMS: atom_id res chain seq x y z
N MET A 1 34.15 15.45 21.68
CA MET A 1 34.64 14.04 21.58
C MET A 1 34.51 13.45 22.95
N THR A 2 33.41 12.83 23.28
CA THR A 2 33.21 12.09 24.52
C THR A 2 32.51 10.80 24.15
N ASP A 3 33.19 9.75 24.49
CA ASP A 3 32.95 8.33 24.21
C ASP A 3 31.73 7.85 25.02
N CYS A 4 30.70 7.30 24.36
CA CYS A 4 29.59 6.59 24.98
C CYS A 4 29.62 5.14 24.56
N ARG A 5 30.50 4.35 25.18
CA ARG A 5 30.45 2.89 25.17
C ARG A 5 30.06 2.35 26.56
N ASN A 6 29.23 1.33 26.48
CA ASN A 6 28.88 0.36 27.52
C ASN A 6 27.75 0.71 28.49
N HIS A 7 26.56 0.15 28.21
CA HIS A 7 25.76 -0.48 29.26
C HIS A 7 25.19 -1.80 28.77
N VAL A 8 25.84 -2.86 29.22
CA VAL A 8 25.31 -4.23 29.17
C VAL A 8 24.33 -4.36 30.33
N HIS A 9 23.07 -4.65 30.11
CA HIS A 9 22.15 -5.06 31.14
C HIS A 9 21.89 -6.57 31.12
N SER A 10 22.14 -7.16 32.27
CA SER A 10 22.09 -8.55 32.60
C SER A 10 20.71 -9.19 32.48
N ARG A 11 20.71 -10.44 32.05
CA ARG A 11 19.57 -11.36 32.07
C ARG A 11 19.16 -11.63 33.52
N THR A 12 17.89 -11.40 33.84
CA THR A 12 17.29 -11.90 35.09
C THR A 12 16.39 -13.09 34.74
N THR A 13 16.84 -14.23 35.19
CA THR A 13 16.15 -15.52 35.19
C THR A 13 14.99 -15.47 36.19
N PHE A 14 13.77 -15.79 35.77
CA PHE A 14 12.67 -16.03 36.71
C PHE A 14 12.45 -17.53 36.86
N LEU A 15 12.58 -17.97 38.12
CA LEU A 15 12.40 -19.32 38.62
C LEU A 15 10.91 -19.73 38.62
N ALA A 16 10.71 -21.00 38.29
CA ALA A 16 9.45 -21.70 38.41
C ALA A 16 9.04 -21.88 39.88
N GLY A 17 7.79 -21.61 40.19
CA GLY A 17 7.13 -22.01 41.43
C GLY A 17 6.03 -23.03 41.12
N ALA A 18 6.20 -24.23 41.69
CA ALA A 18 5.27 -25.33 41.56
C ALA A 18 4.20 -25.28 42.67
N GLY A 19 2.99 -25.73 42.29
CA GLY A 19 2.15 -26.51 43.23
C GLY A 19 0.90 -25.87 43.78
N ALA A 20 -0.27 -26.30 43.29
CA ALA A 20 -1.33 -26.87 44.13
C ALA A 20 -2.41 -27.50 43.23
N ALA A 21 -2.63 -28.78 43.44
CA ALA A 21 -3.73 -29.53 42.87
C ALA A 21 -5.06 -29.16 43.53
N ALA A 22 -6.10 -28.97 42.76
CA ALA A 22 -7.50 -28.98 43.20
C ALA A 22 -8.35 -29.78 42.25
N THR A 23 -9.10 -30.64 42.78
CA THR A 23 -9.84 -31.79 42.30
C THR A 23 -11.00 -31.47 41.39
N MET A 24 -11.24 -32.35 40.44
CA MET A 24 -12.34 -32.40 39.49
C MET A 24 -13.74 -32.21 40.06
N LEU A 25 -14.56 -31.52 39.29
CA LEU A 25 -15.98 -31.83 39.14
C LEU A 25 -16.28 -31.94 37.64
N LEU A 26 -16.64 -33.16 37.22
CA LEU A 26 -17.13 -33.49 35.91
C LEU A 26 -18.50 -32.87 35.70
N GLY A 27 -18.52 -31.77 34.97
CA GLY A 27 -19.72 -31.24 34.35
C GLY A 27 -19.52 -31.33 32.85
N GLY A 28 -20.19 -32.28 32.21
CA GLY A 28 -20.23 -32.44 30.76
C GLY A 28 -20.86 -31.21 30.10
N ALA A 29 -20.08 -30.20 29.74
CA ALA A 29 -20.47 -29.18 28.79
C ALA A 29 -20.09 -29.71 27.40
N GLY A 30 -21.09 -30.16 26.64
CA GLY A 30 -20.92 -30.41 25.22
C GLY A 30 -20.30 -29.19 24.58
N ALA A 31 -19.07 -29.30 24.11
CA ALA A 31 -18.46 -28.31 23.23
C ALA A 31 -19.31 -28.28 21.95
N VAL A 32 -20.26 -27.35 21.90
CA VAL A 32 -20.89 -26.96 20.64
C VAL A 32 -19.74 -26.35 19.83
N ALA A 33 -19.22 -27.14 18.89
CA ALA A 33 -18.35 -26.64 17.86
C ALA A 33 -19.16 -25.54 17.13
N GLN A 34 -18.91 -24.28 17.50
CA GLN A 34 -19.36 -23.16 16.70
C GLN A 34 -18.67 -23.31 15.35
N THR A 35 -19.38 -23.90 14.38
CA THR A 35 -19.07 -23.74 12.98
C THR A 35 -19.23 -22.27 12.69
N THR A 36 -18.15 -21.51 12.82
CA THR A 36 -18.14 -20.11 12.38
C THR A 36 -18.40 -20.15 10.88
N ALA A 37 -19.61 -19.76 10.48
CA ALA A 37 -19.96 -19.61 9.07
C ALA A 37 -18.89 -18.70 8.42
N LYS A 38 -18.42 -19.11 7.21
CA LYS A 38 -17.50 -18.24 6.46
C LYS A 38 -18.14 -16.86 6.31
N PRO A 39 -17.38 -15.78 6.54
CA PRO A 39 -17.90 -14.42 6.38
C PRO A 39 -18.44 -14.26 4.95
N LYS A 40 -19.56 -13.57 4.80
CA LYS A 40 -20.08 -13.24 3.46
C LYS A 40 -19.07 -12.30 2.79
N PRO A 41 -18.65 -12.59 1.54
CA PRO A 41 -17.75 -11.70 0.82
C PRO A 41 -18.40 -10.32 0.64
N ARG A 42 -17.74 -9.27 1.13
CA ARG A 42 -18.28 -7.90 1.07
C ARG A 42 -17.21 -6.83 0.95
N LEU A 43 -15.95 -7.17 1.25
CA LEU A 43 -14.84 -6.23 1.23
C LEU A 43 -14.23 -6.17 -0.16
N ILE A 44 -13.78 -5.00 -0.56
CA ILE A 44 -12.92 -4.80 -1.74
C ILE A 44 -11.58 -4.28 -1.24
N ASP A 45 -10.55 -5.09 -1.43
CA ASP A 45 -9.19 -4.82 -1.00
C ASP A 45 -8.43 -4.14 -2.14
N ILE A 46 -7.97 -2.88 -1.92
CA ILE A 46 -7.20 -2.14 -2.91
C ILE A 46 -5.69 -2.19 -2.69
N HIS A 47 -5.23 -2.99 -1.72
CA HIS A 47 -3.83 -3.10 -1.36
C HIS A 47 -3.43 -4.56 -1.19
N HIS A 48 -3.24 -5.24 -2.32
CA HIS A 48 -2.99 -6.68 -2.38
C HIS A 48 -1.86 -6.97 -3.38
N HIS A 49 -0.79 -7.57 -2.89
CA HIS A 49 0.40 -7.79 -3.71
C HIS A 49 0.41 -9.15 -4.38
N PHE A 50 1.15 -9.23 -5.49
CA PHE A 50 1.36 -10.44 -6.26
C PHE A 50 2.82 -10.54 -6.73
N TYR A 51 3.28 -11.76 -6.98
CA TYR A 51 4.67 -12.05 -7.28
C TYR A 51 4.79 -12.98 -8.48
N PRO A 52 4.88 -12.42 -9.70
CA PRO A 52 5.11 -13.21 -10.91
C PRO A 52 6.48 -13.87 -10.90
N PRO A 53 6.63 -15.06 -11.53
CA PRO A 53 7.91 -15.75 -11.63
C PRO A 53 9.02 -14.88 -12.25
N GLU A 54 8.68 -14.05 -13.23
CA GLU A 54 9.62 -13.13 -13.90
C GLU A 54 10.18 -12.09 -12.93
N LEU A 55 9.34 -11.53 -12.05
CA LEU A 55 9.79 -10.59 -11.02
C LEU A 55 10.70 -11.28 -10.01
N ILE A 56 10.33 -12.49 -9.56
CA ILE A 56 11.14 -13.28 -8.63
C ILE A 56 12.51 -13.58 -9.24
N ALA A 57 12.56 -14.01 -10.50
CA ALA A 57 13.80 -14.29 -11.19
C ALA A 57 14.69 -13.05 -11.34
N ALA A 58 14.11 -11.93 -11.74
CA ALA A 58 14.81 -10.65 -11.87
C ALA A 58 15.33 -10.15 -10.52
N THR A 59 14.52 -10.25 -9.46
CA THR A 59 14.93 -9.86 -8.10
C THR A 59 16.07 -10.75 -7.58
N ASN A 60 16.01 -12.06 -7.81
CA ASN A 60 17.08 -12.98 -7.42
C ASN A 60 18.38 -12.68 -8.17
N ALA A 61 18.31 -12.35 -9.46
CA ALA A 61 19.48 -11.96 -10.24
C ALA A 61 20.10 -10.65 -9.72
N TRP A 62 19.26 -9.67 -9.37
CA TRP A 62 19.70 -8.42 -8.75
C TRP A 62 20.34 -8.66 -7.37
N ASN A 63 19.67 -9.46 -6.50
CA ASN A 63 20.19 -9.81 -5.19
C ASN A 63 21.55 -10.48 -5.27
N ALA A 64 21.71 -11.47 -6.16
CA ALA A 64 22.99 -12.16 -6.35
C ALA A 64 24.11 -11.20 -6.77
N LYS A 65 23.84 -10.23 -7.64
CA LYS A 65 24.79 -9.19 -8.05
C LYS A 65 25.22 -8.30 -6.89
N HIS A 66 24.34 -8.06 -5.91
CA HIS A 66 24.59 -7.19 -4.76
C HIS A 66 24.94 -7.95 -3.46
N GLY A 67 25.18 -9.26 -3.54
CA GLY A 67 25.52 -10.09 -2.38
C GLY A 67 24.38 -10.26 -1.38
N ALA A 68 23.15 -10.02 -1.80
CA ALA A 68 21.95 -10.23 -0.98
C ALA A 68 21.40 -11.66 -1.16
N PRO A 69 20.70 -12.22 -0.14
CA PRO A 69 20.11 -13.56 -0.24
C PRO A 69 18.96 -13.59 -1.27
N PRO A 70 18.65 -14.77 -1.84
CA PRO A 70 17.45 -14.94 -2.65
C PRO A 70 16.18 -14.55 -1.91
N VAL A 71 15.13 -14.19 -2.65
CA VAL A 71 13.82 -13.87 -2.07
C VAL A 71 13.24 -15.05 -1.30
N GLY A 72 12.61 -14.75 -0.18
CA GLY A 72 12.10 -15.74 0.77
C GLY A 72 10.86 -16.49 0.27
N ALA A 73 10.42 -17.48 1.07
CA ALA A 73 9.27 -18.34 0.76
C ALA A 73 7.96 -17.57 0.57
N LEU A 74 7.78 -16.44 1.24
CA LEU A 74 6.60 -15.57 1.09
C LEU A 74 6.35 -15.25 -0.39
N PHE A 75 7.40 -14.94 -1.12
CA PHE A 75 7.35 -14.56 -2.54
C PHE A 75 7.33 -15.78 -3.47
N THR A 76 8.23 -16.74 -3.25
CA THR A 76 8.40 -17.89 -4.14
C THR A 76 7.24 -18.89 -4.09
N THR A 77 6.43 -18.84 -3.04
CA THR A 77 5.25 -19.71 -2.91
C THR A 77 3.93 -19.00 -3.20
N PHE A 78 3.97 -17.73 -3.64
CA PHE A 78 2.77 -16.99 -4.04
C PHE A 78 2.07 -17.69 -5.22
N ASN A 79 0.76 -17.76 -5.16
CA ASN A 79 -0.11 -18.17 -6.27
C ASN A 79 -1.54 -17.67 -6.04
N ALA A 80 -2.37 -17.72 -7.08
CA ALA A 80 -3.75 -17.26 -7.03
C ALA A 80 -4.60 -18.03 -5.99
N ASP A 81 -4.39 -19.33 -5.82
CA ASP A 81 -5.19 -20.14 -4.89
C ASP A 81 -4.97 -19.72 -3.43
N LYS A 82 -3.74 -19.35 -3.06
CA LYS A 82 -3.44 -18.82 -1.73
C LYS A 82 -4.11 -17.47 -1.49
N SER A 83 -4.06 -16.56 -2.48
CA SER A 83 -4.78 -15.29 -2.43
C SER A 83 -6.29 -15.52 -2.26
N LEU A 84 -6.88 -16.39 -3.06
CA LEU A 84 -8.30 -16.70 -2.99
C LEU A 84 -8.70 -17.33 -1.65
N ALA A 85 -7.88 -18.23 -1.11
CA ALA A 85 -8.11 -18.83 0.20
C ALA A 85 -8.10 -17.79 1.33
N GLU A 86 -7.16 -16.83 1.29
CA GLU A 86 -7.10 -15.72 2.24
C GLU A 86 -8.29 -14.77 2.11
N MET A 87 -8.63 -14.39 0.89
CA MET A 87 -9.82 -13.58 0.60
C MET A 87 -11.11 -14.25 1.13
N ASP A 88 -11.28 -15.55 0.89
CA ASP A 88 -12.43 -16.31 1.37
C ASP A 88 -12.47 -16.42 2.90
N ALA A 89 -11.31 -16.53 3.54
CA ALA A 89 -11.21 -16.61 5.00
C ALA A 89 -11.51 -15.29 5.70
N THR A 90 -11.38 -14.16 4.99
CA THR A 90 -11.48 -12.80 5.54
C THR A 90 -12.70 -12.01 5.02
N GLY A 91 -13.50 -12.60 4.12
CA GLY A 91 -14.69 -11.95 3.56
C GLY A 91 -14.37 -10.92 2.49
N ILE A 92 -13.22 -11.03 1.83
CA ILE A 92 -12.83 -10.20 0.70
C ILE A 92 -13.43 -10.79 -0.58
N SER A 93 -14.27 -10.02 -1.26
CA SER A 93 -14.87 -10.41 -2.54
C SER A 93 -13.89 -10.22 -3.69
N THR A 94 -13.21 -9.08 -3.70
CA THR A 94 -12.29 -8.69 -4.78
C THR A 94 -11.05 -8.03 -4.20
N SER A 95 -9.88 -8.41 -4.71
CA SER A 95 -8.61 -7.74 -4.42
C SER A 95 -8.04 -7.10 -5.69
N VAL A 96 -7.62 -5.83 -5.60
CA VAL A 96 -6.96 -5.15 -6.71
C VAL A 96 -5.46 -5.36 -6.56
N LEU A 97 -4.89 -6.11 -7.50
CA LEU A 97 -3.49 -6.52 -7.50
C LEU A 97 -2.56 -5.33 -7.80
N SER A 98 -1.51 -5.19 -7.03
CA SER A 98 -0.41 -4.25 -7.29
C SER A 98 0.94 -4.88 -6.95
N LEU A 99 2.01 -4.44 -7.59
CA LEU A 99 3.34 -4.85 -7.16
C LEU A 99 3.69 -4.13 -5.85
N ALA A 100 4.21 -4.87 -4.87
CA ALA A 100 5.02 -4.24 -3.85
C ALA A 100 6.30 -3.72 -4.49
N SER A 101 6.81 -2.62 -3.99
CA SER A 101 8.01 -2.01 -4.56
C SER A 101 9.19 -2.99 -4.51
N PRO A 102 9.67 -3.47 -5.65
CA PRO A 102 10.85 -4.32 -5.66
C PRO A 102 12.07 -3.44 -5.35
N HIS A 103 12.80 -3.78 -4.31
CA HIS A 103 14.04 -3.10 -3.94
C HIS A 103 14.91 -2.86 -5.17
N GLY A 104 15.33 -1.64 -5.40
CA GLY A 104 16.38 -1.24 -6.35
C GLY A 104 16.31 -1.79 -7.77
N ILE A 105 15.67 -2.94 -7.97
CA ILE A 105 15.62 -3.62 -9.26
C ILE A 105 15.06 -2.73 -10.38
N TRP A 106 14.08 -1.86 -10.04
CA TRP A 106 13.49 -0.92 -10.98
C TRP A 106 14.43 0.23 -11.37
N PHE A 107 15.44 0.52 -10.55
CA PHE A 107 16.28 1.72 -10.70
C PHE A 107 17.74 1.36 -10.98
N ASP A 108 18.16 0.16 -10.61
CA ASP A 108 19.56 -0.28 -10.66
C ASP A 108 19.77 -1.49 -11.63
N ALA A 109 18.68 -1.99 -12.20
CA ALA A 109 18.74 -2.96 -13.28
C ALA A 109 19.06 -2.30 -14.63
N ASP A 110 19.33 -3.11 -15.65
CA ASP A 110 19.47 -2.61 -17.02
C ASP A 110 18.17 -1.87 -17.42
N PRO A 111 18.24 -0.56 -17.72
CA PRO A 111 17.05 0.21 -18.10
C PRO A 111 16.27 -0.38 -19.28
N LYS A 112 16.95 -1.14 -20.15
CA LYS A 112 16.34 -1.81 -21.31
C LYS A 112 15.49 -3.02 -20.92
N ALA A 113 15.75 -3.62 -19.75
CA ALA A 113 15.01 -4.78 -19.27
C ALA A 113 13.71 -4.38 -18.55
N ILE A 114 13.67 -3.19 -17.93
CA ILE A 114 12.55 -2.76 -17.08
C ILE A 114 11.20 -2.67 -17.81
N PRO A 115 11.09 -2.12 -19.03
CA PRO A 115 9.81 -2.12 -19.74
C PRO A 115 9.26 -3.54 -19.99
N GLY A 116 10.13 -4.49 -20.35
CA GLY A 116 9.73 -5.89 -20.53
C GLY A 116 9.27 -6.55 -19.22
N LEU A 117 9.98 -6.28 -18.14
CA LEU A 117 9.62 -6.80 -16.81
C LEU A 117 8.28 -6.23 -16.32
N SER A 118 8.08 -4.92 -16.45
CA SER A 118 6.81 -4.26 -16.12
C SER A 118 5.65 -4.89 -16.90
N ARG A 119 5.81 -5.06 -18.21
CA ARG A 119 4.83 -5.71 -19.08
C ARG A 119 4.52 -7.15 -18.63
N ALA A 120 5.54 -7.96 -18.38
CA ALA A 120 5.35 -9.35 -17.92
C ALA A 120 4.57 -9.42 -16.60
N CYS A 121 4.85 -8.53 -15.66
CA CYS A 121 4.10 -8.44 -14.40
C CYS A 121 2.64 -8.08 -14.64
N ASN A 122 2.36 -7.08 -15.46
CA ASN A 122 1.01 -6.65 -15.79
C ASN A 122 0.22 -7.76 -16.51
N ASP A 123 0.84 -8.47 -17.45
CA ASP A 123 0.24 -9.60 -18.17
C ASP A 123 -0.11 -10.76 -17.24
N TYR A 124 0.76 -11.06 -16.26
CA TYR A 124 0.50 -12.06 -15.24
C TYR A 124 -0.73 -11.71 -14.39
N ALA A 125 -0.82 -10.48 -13.90
CA ALA A 125 -1.97 -10.04 -13.12
C ALA A 125 -3.27 -10.01 -13.96
N ALA A 126 -3.20 -9.55 -15.20
CA ALA A 126 -4.33 -9.60 -16.12
C ALA A 126 -4.77 -11.05 -16.42
N LYS A 127 -3.83 -12.01 -16.45
CA LYS A 127 -4.19 -13.42 -16.53
C LYS A 127 -4.95 -13.89 -15.28
N MET A 128 -4.51 -13.51 -14.07
CA MET A 128 -5.27 -13.82 -12.85
C MET A 128 -6.69 -13.25 -12.87
N MET A 129 -6.87 -12.03 -13.40
CA MET A 129 -8.19 -11.43 -13.56
C MET A 129 -9.10 -12.24 -14.52
N ARG A 130 -8.55 -12.74 -15.62
CA ARG A 130 -9.30 -13.56 -16.60
C ARG A 130 -9.63 -14.96 -16.07
N ASP A 131 -8.69 -15.58 -15.35
CA ASP A 131 -8.84 -16.93 -14.81
C ASP A 131 -9.84 -16.95 -13.63
N HIS A 132 -9.97 -15.81 -12.90
CA HIS A 132 -10.84 -15.68 -11.73
C HIS A 132 -11.74 -14.44 -11.83
N PRO A 133 -12.74 -14.44 -12.71
CA PRO A 133 -13.60 -13.29 -12.97
C PRO A 133 -14.25 -12.74 -11.69
N GLY A 134 -14.14 -11.43 -11.49
CA GLY A 134 -14.69 -10.73 -10.33
C GLY A 134 -13.86 -10.82 -9.05
N ARG A 135 -12.84 -11.70 -8.99
CA ARG A 135 -12.01 -11.88 -7.80
C ARG A 135 -10.80 -10.95 -7.77
N PHE A 136 -10.28 -10.56 -8.92
CA PHE A 136 -9.11 -9.69 -9.03
C PHE A 136 -9.36 -8.46 -9.87
N GLY A 137 -8.67 -7.38 -9.51
CA GLY A 137 -8.44 -6.18 -10.27
C GLY A 137 -6.95 -5.95 -10.48
N LEU A 138 -6.56 -4.86 -11.17
CA LEU A 138 -5.18 -4.53 -11.46
C LEU A 138 -4.91 -3.03 -11.35
N PHE A 139 -3.96 -2.68 -10.50
CA PHE A 139 -3.19 -1.45 -10.62
C PHE A 139 -1.88 -1.78 -11.34
N ALA A 140 -1.82 -1.45 -12.63
CA ALA A 140 -0.69 -1.81 -13.47
C ALA A 140 0.58 -1.04 -13.08
N SER A 141 1.72 -1.71 -13.11
CA SER A 141 3.03 -1.09 -12.91
C SER A 141 3.47 -0.35 -14.18
N LEU A 142 4.23 0.73 -14.00
CA LEU A 142 4.88 1.46 -15.08
C LEU A 142 6.42 1.33 -14.96
N PRO A 143 7.13 1.31 -16.08
CA PRO A 143 8.59 1.26 -16.11
C PRO A 143 9.22 2.65 -15.82
N MET A 144 8.67 3.38 -14.83
CA MET A 144 9.28 4.63 -14.38
C MET A 144 10.73 4.41 -13.93
N PRO A 145 11.64 5.34 -14.15
CA PRO A 145 11.43 6.70 -14.66
C PRO A 145 11.50 6.86 -16.19
N ASP A 146 11.45 5.77 -16.98
CA ASP A 146 11.42 5.86 -18.45
C ASP A 146 10.04 6.37 -18.90
N ILE A 147 10.00 7.63 -19.35
CA ILE A 147 8.77 8.33 -19.72
C ILE A 147 8.12 7.70 -20.96
N ASP A 148 8.90 7.47 -22.00
CA ASP A 148 8.39 6.95 -23.27
C ASP A 148 7.84 5.53 -23.13
N ALA A 149 8.56 4.69 -22.37
CA ALA A 149 8.11 3.35 -22.07
C ALA A 149 6.86 3.39 -21.17
N SER A 150 6.80 4.30 -20.20
CA SER A 150 5.64 4.46 -19.30
C SER A 150 4.41 4.91 -20.06
N LEU A 151 4.51 5.84 -21.00
CA LEU A 151 3.37 6.26 -21.84
C LEU A 151 2.83 5.10 -22.69
N LYS A 152 3.72 4.28 -23.26
CA LYS A 152 3.31 3.07 -24.01
C LYS A 152 2.63 2.05 -23.10
N GLU A 153 3.15 1.88 -21.90
CA GLU A 153 2.59 0.94 -20.91
C GLU A 153 1.23 1.41 -20.39
N ILE A 154 1.01 2.71 -20.18
CA ILE A 154 -0.29 3.27 -19.81
C ILE A 154 -1.35 2.91 -20.86
N ILE A 155 -1.04 3.12 -22.15
CA ILE A 155 -1.95 2.77 -23.24
C ILE A 155 -2.30 1.28 -23.20
N TYR A 156 -1.29 0.42 -23.09
CA TYR A 156 -1.49 -1.03 -23.02
C TYR A 156 -2.29 -1.46 -21.79
N ALA A 157 -1.95 -0.95 -20.62
CA ALA A 157 -2.61 -1.30 -19.37
C ALA A 157 -4.12 -0.98 -19.41
N PHE A 158 -4.49 0.22 -19.85
CA PHE A 158 -5.91 0.62 -19.89
C PHE A 158 -6.65 0.06 -21.09
N ASP A 159 -6.05 0.10 -22.28
CA ASP A 159 -6.78 -0.16 -23.53
C ASP A 159 -6.77 -1.65 -23.93
N THR A 160 -5.78 -2.42 -23.43
CA THR A 160 -5.66 -3.87 -23.72
C THR A 160 -5.93 -4.73 -22.48
N LEU A 161 -5.32 -4.41 -21.34
CA LEU A 161 -5.49 -5.22 -20.12
C LEU A 161 -6.71 -4.83 -19.32
N HIS A 162 -7.31 -3.66 -19.58
CA HIS A 162 -8.43 -3.10 -18.84
C HIS A 162 -8.11 -2.92 -17.35
N ALA A 163 -6.90 -2.43 -17.06
CA ALA A 163 -6.45 -2.14 -15.70
C ALA A 163 -7.36 -1.11 -15.00
N ASP A 164 -7.50 -1.23 -13.68
CA ASP A 164 -8.34 -0.36 -12.85
C ASP A 164 -7.67 0.95 -12.49
N GLY A 165 -6.36 1.00 -12.63
CA GLY A 165 -5.52 2.14 -12.34
C GLY A 165 -4.05 1.77 -12.49
N ILE A 166 -3.20 2.60 -11.91
CA ILE A 166 -1.74 2.47 -11.93
C ILE A 166 -1.20 2.36 -10.52
N GLY A 167 -0.32 1.38 -10.27
CA GLY A 167 0.43 1.21 -9.05
C GLY A 167 1.88 1.67 -9.23
N LEU A 168 2.35 2.57 -8.39
CA LEU A 168 3.68 3.16 -8.46
C LEU A 168 4.40 3.12 -7.11
N PRO A 169 5.73 3.02 -7.09
CA PRO A 169 6.50 3.30 -5.88
C PRO A 169 6.43 4.80 -5.52
N THR A 170 6.62 5.11 -4.25
CA THR A 170 6.65 6.48 -3.73
C THR A 170 7.83 7.31 -4.22
N SER A 171 8.91 6.65 -4.65
CA SER A 171 10.08 7.29 -5.22
C SER A 171 10.67 6.47 -6.38
N PHE A 172 11.40 7.13 -7.26
CA PHE A 172 12.05 6.55 -8.44
C PHE A 172 13.56 6.80 -8.34
N GLY A 173 14.27 5.97 -7.60
CA GLY A 173 15.64 6.24 -7.15
C GLY A 173 15.62 7.38 -6.12
N ASP A 174 16.38 8.46 -6.37
CA ASP A 174 16.42 9.64 -5.50
C ASP A 174 15.49 10.78 -5.97
N LYS A 175 14.44 10.44 -6.72
CA LYS A 175 13.43 11.38 -7.23
C LYS A 175 12.04 10.97 -6.81
N TRP A 176 11.22 11.94 -6.46
CA TRP A 176 9.83 11.76 -6.05
C TRP A 176 8.84 12.19 -7.14
N PRO A 177 7.56 11.84 -7.02
CA PRO A 177 6.56 12.04 -8.09
C PRO A 177 6.37 13.47 -8.58
N GLY A 178 6.76 14.47 -7.79
CA GLY A 178 6.70 15.88 -8.19
C GLY A 178 7.82 16.34 -9.12
N GLU A 179 8.73 15.47 -9.53
CA GLU A 179 9.79 15.82 -10.49
C GLU A 179 9.18 16.29 -11.82
N PRO A 180 9.60 17.48 -12.33
CA PRO A 180 9.02 18.04 -13.57
C PRO A 180 9.12 17.12 -14.79
N ALA A 181 10.14 16.27 -14.85
CA ALA A 181 10.33 15.32 -15.96
C ALA A 181 9.20 14.31 -16.09
N TYR A 182 8.40 14.09 -15.03
CA TYR A 182 7.29 13.13 -15.03
C TYR A 182 5.96 13.71 -15.53
N GLU A 183 5.94 14.99 -15.83
CA GLU A 183 4.72 15.70 -16.29
C GLU A 183 4.00 15.02 -17.46
N PRO A 184 4.67 14.48 -18.50
CA PRO A 184 3.98 13.80 -19.59
C PRO A 184 3.18 12.58 -19.12
N VAL A 185 3.70 11.83 -18.14
CA VAL A 185 2.99 10.67 -17.53
C VAL A 185 1.74 11.17 -16.81
N TRP A 186 1.88 12.20 -15.97
CA TRP A 186 0.74 12.78 -15.24
C TRP A 186 -0.31 13.37 -16.19
N THR A 187 0.10 13.96 -17.30
CA THR A 187 -0.81 14.50 -18.32
C THR A 187 -1.70 13.40 -18.90
N GLU A 188 -1.13 12.26 -19.30
CA GLU A 188 -1.90 11.14 -19.85
C GLU A 188 -2.80 10.49 -18.78
N LEU A 189 -2.30 10.30 -17.57
CA LEU A 189 -3.09 9.75 -16.46
C LEU A 189 -4.23 10.69 -16.05
N ASN A 190 -4.01 12.00 -16.07
CA ASN A 190 -5.07 13.00 -15.83
C ASN A 190 -6.15 12.98 -16.91
N ARG A 191 -5.75 12.90 -18.18
CA ARG A 191 -6.69 12.76 -19.32
C ARG A 191 -7.58 11.53 -19.16
N ARG A 192 -7.04 10.43 -18.62
CA ARG A 192 -7.77 9.18 -18.36
C ARG A 192 -8.54 9.21 -17.04
N LYS A 193 -8.42 10.24 -16.22
CA LYS A 193 -8.96 10.32 -14.86
C LYS A 193 -8.57 9.10 -14.02
N ALA A 194 -7.32 8.68 -14.16
CA ALA A 194 -6.82 7.45 -13.61
C ALA A 194 -6.76 7.48 -12.07
N MET A 195 -6.93 6.33 -11.46
CA MET A 195 -6.51 6.10 -10.08
C MET A 195 -5.02 5.76 -10.09
N VAL A 196 -4.24 6.48 -9.27
CA VAL A 196 -2.80 6.25 -9.10
C VAL A 196 -2.55 5.93 -7.63
N VAL A 197 -2.10 4.72 -7.36
CA VAL A 197 -1.86 4.21 -6.01
C VAL A 197 -0.36 4.16 -5.77
N PHE A 198 0.10 4.83 -4.71
CA PHE A 198 1.50 4.81 -4.31
C PHE A 198 1.74 3.78 -3.21
N HIS A 199 2.66 2.87 -3.48
CA HIS A 199 3.20 1.95 -2.47
C HIS A 199 4.58 2.43 -2.02
N PRO A 200 4.84 2.49 -0.71
CA PRO A 200 6.10 3.02 -0.20
C PRO A 200 7.29 2.12 -0.53
N TYR A 201 8.44 2.78 -0.52
CA TYR A 201 9.74 2.23 -0.78
C TYR A 201 10.77 2.99 0.08
N ALA A 202 11.82 2.32 0.52
CA ALA A 202 12.90 3.02 1.23
C ALA A 202 13.81 3.72 0.20
N PRO A 203 13.84 5.06 0.17
CA PRO A 203 14.73 5.79 -0.73
C PRO A 203 16.20 5.57 -0.34
N ASN A 204 17.12 5.74 -1.28
CA ASN A 204 18.56 5.47 -1.07
C ASN A 204 19.15 6.22 0.12
N CYS A 205 18.64 7.43 0.43
CA CYS A 205 19.08 8.23 1.58
C CYS A 205 18.83 7.54 2.93
N CYS A 206 17.91 6.56 2.96
CA CYS A 206 17.30 6.13 4.22
C CYS A 206 17.29 4.59 4.39
N ILE A 207 18.20 3.90 3.71
CA ILE A 207 18.39 2.46 3.84
C ILE A 207 19.30 2.17 5.07
N ASN A 208 18.93 1.18 5.85
CA ASN A 208 19.68 0.70 7.03
C ASN A 208 19.92 1.75 8.13
N LEU A 209 19.10 2.79 8.22
CA LEU A 209 19.26 3.82 9.28
C LEU A 209 19.11 3.25 10.69
N GLN A 210 18.27 2.23 10.86
CA GLN A 210 17.96 1.60 12.14
C GLN A 210 18.81 0.35 12.40
N GLY A 211 19.75 0.03 11.49
CA GLY A 211 20.53 -1.21 11.50
C GLY A 211 19.78 -2.41 10.89
N ALA A 212 20.53 -3.45 10.54
CA ALA A 212 20.04 -4.60 9.79
C ALA A 212 18.96 -5.45 10.49
N ALA A 213 18.68 -5.21 11.77
CA ALA A 213 17.67 -5.93 12.53
C ALA A 213 16.26 -5.31 12.43
N VAL A 214 16.15 -4.10 11.89
CA VAL A 214 14.88 -3.37 11.74
C VAL A 214 14.59 -3.21 10.27
N ALA A 215 13.43 -3.69 9.83
CA ALA A 215 13.02 -3.56 8.44
C ALA A 215 12.66 -2.10 8.10
N GLU A 216 13.02 -1.65 6.91
CA GLU A 216 12.65 -0.31 6.42
C GLU A 216 11.13 -0.12 6.37
N SER A 217 10.36 -1.21 6.24
CA SER A 217 8.89 -1.20 6.30
C SER A 217 8.33 -0.65 7.61
N ASP A 218 9.09 -0.76 8.71
CA ASP A 218 8.61 -0.35 10.05
C ASP A 218 8.59 1.17 10.22
N LEU A 219 9.48 1.88 9.55
CA LEU A 219 9.62 3.34 9.69
C LEU A 219 9.72 4.06 8.34
N GLU A 220 10.67 3.65 7.48
CA GLU A 220 11.00 4.42 6.29
C GLU A 220 9.88 4.42 5.25
N TYR A 221 9.16 3.31 5.10
CA TYR A 221 8.05 3.20 4.16
C TYR A 221 6.92 4.20 4.47
N PRO A 222 6.36 4.28 5.69
CA PRO A 222 5.37 5.31 6.01
C PRO A 222 5.88 6.73 5.78
N TYR A 223 7.15 7.01 6.11
CA TYR A 223 7.71 8.34 5.89
C TYR A 223 7.90 8.67 4.42
N ASP A 224 8.25 7.70 3.58
CA ASP A 224 8.37 7.95 2.13
C ASP A 224 7.01 8.19 1.47
N THR A 225 5.94 7.60 1.97
CA THR A 225 4.57 7.97 1.58
C THR A 225 4.32 9.47 1.81
N GLY A 226 4.73 9.99 2.97
CA GLY A 226 4.66 11.42 3.25
C GLY A 226 5.50 12.27 2.30
N ARG A 227 6.73 11.83 1.96
CA ARG A 227 7.61 12.53 1.00
C ARG A 227 6.98 12.58 -0.39
N ALA A 228 6.38 11.48 -0.86
CA ALA A 228 5.71 11.44 -2.15
C ALA A 228 4.56 12.45 -2.24
N PHE A 229 3.71 12.52 -1.22
CA PHE A 229 2.65 13.52 -1.13
C PHE A 229 3.22 14.95 -1.17
N LEU A 230 4.20 15.26 -0.33
CA LEU A 230 4.80 16.59 -0.25
C LEU A 230 5.50 16.99 -1.56
N SER A 231 6.12 16.03 -2.25
CA SER A 231 6.71 16.24 -3.57
C SER A 231 5.67 16.66 -4.59
N LEU A 232 4.52 15.98 -4.65
CA LEU A 232 3.41 16.34 -5.53
C LEU A 232 2.77 17.69 -5.14
N LEU A 233 2.65 17.97 -3.85
CA LEU A 233 2.10 19.24 -3.36
C LEU A 233 3.01 20.41 -3.75
N PHE A 234 4.28 20.37 -3.32
CA PHE A 234 5.20 21.51 -3.47
C PHE A 234 5.68 21.75 -4.90
N SER A 235 5.59 20.75 -5.78
CA SER A 235 5.81 20.95 -7.23
C SER A 235 4.60 21.56 -7.95
N GLY A 236 3.45 21.68 -7.29
CA GLY A 236 2.18 22.08 -7.92
C GLY A 236 1.52 20.98 -8.75
N THR A 237 2.07 19.77 -8.75
CA THR A 237 1.54 18.63 -9.52
C THR A 237 0.11 18.27 -9.08
N LEU A 238 -0.16 18.30 -7.77
CA LEU A 238 -1.52 18.09 -7.24
C LEU A 238 -2.50 19.14 -7.76
N ALA A 239 -2.10 20.40 -7.80
CA ALA A 239 -2.95 21.51 -8.29
C ALA A 239 -3.20 21.41 -9.78
N LYS A 240 -2.19 21.00 -10.56
CA LYS A 240 -2.25 20.90 -12.02
C LYS A 240 -3.06 19.69 -12.50
N PHE A 241 -2.91 18.54 -11.90
CA PHE A 241 -3.52 17.28 -12.35
C PHE A 241 -4.64 16.82 -11.41
N ARG A 242 -5.74 17.55 -11.41
CA ARG A 242 -6.84 17.40 -10.47
C ARG A 242 -7.77 16.22 -10.77
N ASP A 243 -7.76 15.70 -12.00
CA ASP A 243 -8.57 14.54 -12.38
C ASP A 243 -7.92 13.20 -12.01
N ILE A 244 -6.63 13.18 -11.68
CA ILE A 244 -5.97 12.00 -11.11
C ILE A 244 -6.50 11.76 -9.70
N ARG A 245 -6.89 10.52 -9.42
CA ARG A 245 -7.28 10.04 -8.08
C ARG A 245 -6.04 9.55 -7.36
N TRP A 246 -5.26 10.50 -6.82
CA TRP A 246 -4.04 10.22 -6.07
C TRP A 246 -4.36 9.46 -4.80
N THR A 247 -3.81 8.26 -4.64
CA THR A 247 -4.08 7.37 -3.51
C THR A 247 -2.78 6.99 -2.83
N PHE A 248 -2.74 7.14 -1.51
CA PHE A 248 -1.57 6.87 -0.69
C PHE A 248 -1.85 5.72 0.27
N SER A 249 -0.94 4.75 0.31
CA SER A 249 -1.08 3.57 1.14
C SER A 249 -0.81 3.84 2.63
N HIS A 250 -1.17 2.87 3.46
CA HIS A 250 -0.93 2.83 4.90
C HIS A 250 -1.46 4.07 5.66
N GLY A 251 -2.70 4.48 5.34
CA GLY A 251 -3.30 5.67 5.95
C GLY A 251 -2.57 6.96 5.62
N GLY A 252 -1.73 6.98 4.59
CA GLY A 252 -0.88 8.13 4.25
C GLY A 252 0.36 8.27 5.15
N GLY A 253 0.70 7.24 5.93
CA GLY A 253 1.83 7.29 6.86
C GLY A 253 1.68 8.44 7.88
N PRO A 254 2.67 9.35 8.00
CA PRO A 254 2.61 10.44 8.96
C PRO A 254 1.71 11.61 8.54
N LEU A 255 1.15 11.63 7.32
CA LEU A 255 0.41 12.79 6.77
C LEU A 255 -0.73 13.25 7.66
N PRO A 256 -1.65 12.39 8.17
CA PRO A 256 -2.74 12.87 9.01
C PRO A 256 -2.25 13.58 10.28
N ALA A 257 -1.19 13.06 10.90
CA ALA A 257 -0.62 13.66 12.12
C ALA A 257 0.16 14.96 11.83
N MET A 258 0.64 15.15 10.60
CA MET A 258 1.46 16.30 10.21
C MET A 258 0.67 17.37 9.44
N ALA A 259 -0.59 17.14 9.10
CA ALA A 259 -1.40 18.01 8.25
C ALA A 259 -1.37 19.47 8.71
N GLY A 260 -1.70 19.75 9.96
CA GLY A 260 -1.69 21.09 10.51
C GLY A 260 -0.30 21.74 10.50
N ARG A 261 0.78 20.95 10.74
CA ARG A 261 2.15 21.46 10.63
C ARG A 261 2.48 21.84 9.19
N ILE A 262 2.13 21.00 8.23
CA ILE A 262 2.38 21.25 6.80
C ILE A 262 1.66 22.53 6.38
N ALA A 263 0.36 22.68 6.69
CA ALA A 263 -0.43 23.86 6.37
C ALA A 263 0.19 25.14 6.96
N THR A 264 0.43 25.17 8.28
CA THR A 264 0.97 26.35 8.96
C THR A 264 2.36 26.76 8.46
N LEU A 265 3.27 25.79 8.25
CA LEU A 265 4.62 26.13 7.78
C LEU A 265 4.63 26.56 6.31
N THR A 266 3.72 26.02 5.50
CA THR A 266 3.59 26.39 4.10
C THR A 266 3.03 27.81 3.96
N GLU A 267 2.05 28.20 4.77
CA GLU A 267 1.52 29.58 4.82
C GLU A 267 2.60 30.62 5.21
N ASN A 268 3.53 30.23 6.07
CA ASN A 268 4.64 31.07 6.50
C ASN A 268 5.88 30.99 5.60
N SER A 269 5.84 30.19 4.55
CA SER A 269 6.96 30.01 3.63
C SER A 269 6.95 31.09 2.52
N ARG A 270 8.08 31.20 1.79
CA ARG A 270 8.17 32.05 0.59
C ARG A 270 7.59 31.35 -0.66
N ILE A 271 6.92 30.23 -0.49
CA ILE A 271 6.33 29.46 -1.58
C ILE A 271 5.02 30.14 -2.00
N THR A 272 4.82 30.31 -3.29
CA THR A 272 3.62 30.92 -3.85
C THR A 272 2.46 29.92 -3.77
N LEU A 273 1.69 29.95 -2.68
CA LEU A 273 0.55 29.05 -2.43
C LEU A 273 -0.48 29.10 -3.55
N ASP A 274 -0.73 30.27 -4.15
CA ASP A 274 -1.68 30.45 -5.23
C ASP A 274 -1.41 29.51 -6.43
N VAL A 275 -0.17 29.04 -6.60
CA VAL A 275 0.21 28.12 -7.68
C VAL A 275 0.17 26.67 -7.21
N ILE A 276 0.72 26.37 -6.04
CA ILE A 276 0.90 24.98 -5.58
C ILE A 276 -0.31 24.43 -4.84
N ALA A 277 -1.07 25.27 -4.16
CA ALA A 277 -2.24 24.89 -3.38
C ALA A 277 -3.29 26.01 -3.41
N PRO A 278 -3.89 26.32 -4.58
CA PRO A 278 -4.81 27.46 -4.74
C PRO A 278 -6.08 27.39 -3.89
N ASN A 279 -6.39 26.24 -3.34
CA ASN A 279 -7.52 26.05 -2.43
C ASN A 279 -7.07 25.80 -0.97
N GLY A 280 -5.78 25.98 -0.68
CA GLY A 280 -5.16 25.69 0.60
C GLY A 280 -4.66 24.25 0.71
N VAL A 281 -3.63 24.06 1.52
CA VAL A 281 -2.98 22.75 1.75
C VAL A 281 -3.93 21.73 2.35
N ASP A 282 -4.77 22.13 3.31
CA ASP A 282 -5.77 21.26 3.93
C ASP A 282 -6.77 20.72 2.90
N ALA A 283 -7.17 21.56 1.94
CA ALA A 283 -8.08 21.12 0.87
C ALA A 283 -7.41 20.06 -0.03
N ASP A 284 -6.11 20.18 -0.30
CA ASP A 284 -5.38 19.19 -1.10
C ASP A 284 -5.13 17.90 -0.33
N ILE A 285 -4.84 17.96 0.99
CA ILE A 285 -4.75 16.76 1.85
C ILE A 285 -6.10 16.02 1.88
N ARG A 286 -7.22 16.74 2.06
CA ARG A 286 -8.57 16.14 2.14
C ARG A 286 -9.12 15.67 0.81
N ARG A 287 -8.49 16.00 -0.30
CA ARG A 287 -8.91 15.64 -1.66
C ARG A 287 -8.34 14.30 -2.14
N VAL A 288 -7.16 13.95 -1.67
CA VAL A 288 -6.50 12.69 -2.04
C VAL A 288 -7.09 11.50 -1.27
N TYR A 289 -6.75 10.30 -1.68
CA TYR A 289 -7.32 9.07 -1.14
C TYR A 289 -6.27 8.29 -0.35
N PHE A 290 -6.77 7.47 0.58
CA PHE A 290 -5.93 6.67 1.46
C PHE A 290 -6.49 5.26 1.59
N ASP A 291 -5.64 4.25 1.72
CA ASP A 291 -6.08 2.93 2.15
C ASP A 291 -5.86 2.70 3.65
N THR A 292 -6.41 1.61 4.17
CA THR A 292 -6.31 1.26 5.59
C THR A 292 -5.28 0.17 5.88
N ALA A 293 -4.49 -0.26 4.88
CA ALA A 293 -3.48 -1.30 5.08
C ALA A 293 -2.53 -0.91 6.22
N ASN A 294 -2.38 -1.79 7.20
CA ASN A 294 -1.55 -1.55 8.41
C ASN A 294 -1.90 -0.27 9.20
N ALA A 295 -3.05 0.37 8.92
CA ALA A 295 -3.48 1.60 9.57
C ALA A 295 -4.82 1.44 10.33
N THR A 296 -5.26 0.22 10.63
CA THR A 296 -6.52 -0.09 11.31
C THR A 296 -6.44 -0.08 12.84
N SER A 297 -5.26 0.17 13.43
CA SER A 297 -5.15 0.36 14.89
C SER A 297 -5.94 1.58 15.35
N ALA A 298 -6.49 1.54 16.56
CA ALA A 298 -7.33 2.63 17.07
C ALA A 298 -6.66 4.02 17.01
N PRO A 299 -5.37 4.21 17.38
CA PRO A 299 -4.70 5.50 17.21
C PRO A 299 -4.56 5.95 15.76
N ALA A 300 -4.23 5.03 14.85
CA ALA A 300 -4.08 5.35 13.42
C ALA A 300 -5.42 5.76 12.79
N MET A 301 -6.48 4.98 13.05
CA MET A 301 -7.84 5.31 12.60
C MET A 301 -8.34 6.62 13.17
N ALA A 302 -8.07 6.92 14.45
CA ALA A 302 -8.47 8.18 15.05
C ALA A 302 -7.81 9.37 14.35
N GLY A 303 -6.51 9.31 14.09
CA GLY A 303 -5.80 10.36 13.36
C GLY A 303 -6.30 10.50 11.92
N LEU A 304 -6.46 9.38 11.22
CA LEU A 304 -6.93 9.37 9.83
C LEU A 304 -8.35 9.96 9.72
N LEU A 305 -9.29 9.49 10.51
CA LEU A 305 -10.70 9.94 10.47
C LEU A 305 -10.89 11.37 10.98
N LYS A 306 -9.98 11.88 11.81
CA LYS A 306 -10.03 13.27 12.27
C LYS A 306 -9.67 14.22 11.15
N GLU A 307 -8.73 13.83 10.30
CA GLU A 307 -8.18 14.69 9.25
C GLU A 307 -8.83 14.45 7.89
N ILE A 308 -9.14 13.19 7.57
CA ILE A 308 -9.56 12.77 6.23
C ILE A 308 -11.05 12.40 6.22
N PRO A 309 -11.84 12.93 5.27
CA PRO A 309 -13.23 12.51 5.12
C PRO A 309 -13.33 11.00 4.83
N VAL A 310 -14.31 10.34 5.44
CA VAL A 310 -14.56 8.89 5.22
C VAL A 310 -14.64 8.54 3.73
N SER A 311 -15.20 9.43 2.91
CA SER A 311 -15.32 9.25 1.45
C SER A 311 -13.99 9.11 0.71
N GLN A 312 -12.88 9.45 1.34
CA GLN A 312 -11.51 9.37 0.79
C GLN A 312 -10.72 8.18 1.34
N ILE A 313 -11.32 7.34 2.18
CA ILE A 313 -10.66 6.18 2.79
C ILE A 313 -11.21 4.90 2.17
N MET A 314 -10.33 3.98 1.82
CA MET A 314 -10.65 2.68 1.22
C MET A 314 -9.99 1.55 1.99
N PHE A 315 -10.57 0.36 1.94
CA PHE A 315 -10.02 -0.82 2.60
C PHE A 315 -8.80 -1.36 1.85
N GLY A 316 -7.76 -1.72 2.60
CA GLY A 316 -6.55 -2.38 2.12
C GLY A 316 -6.00 -3.36 3.15
N THR A 317 -5.32 -4.43 2.71
CA THR A 317 -4.75 -5.47 3.59
C THR A 317 -3.24 -5.47 3.68
N ASP A 318 -2.54 -5.14 2.61
CA ASP A 318 -1.10 -5.36 2.46
C ASP A 318 -0.71 -6.86 2.40
N TYR A 319 -1.65 -7.72 1.91
CA TYR A 319 -1.37 -9.13 1.70
C TYR A 319 -0.28 -9.30 0.61
N PRO A 320 0.68 -10.23 0.76
CA PRO A 320 0.80 -11.26 1.78
C PRO A 320 1.70 -10.89 2.97
N TYR A 321 2.15 -9.65 3.11
CA TYR A 321 3.00 -9.23 4.23
C TYR A 321 2.23 -9.27 5.55
N VAL A 322 0.96 -8.88 5.50
CA VAL A 322 0.03 -8.92 6.62
C VAL A 322 -1.18 -9.75 6.22
N ASN A 323 -1.66 -10.56 7.15
CA ASN A 323 -2.86 -11.33 6.89
C ASN A 323 -4.11 -10.43 7.04
N GLY A 324 -5.13 -10.65 6.20
CA GLY A 324 -6.31 -9.80 6.15
C GLY A 324 -7.03 -9.65 7.48
N LYS A 325 -7.01 -10.66 8.36
CA LYS A 325 -7.64 -10.59 9.69
C LYS A 325 -7.06 -9.49 10.56
N GLN A 326 -5.77 -9.16 10.37
CA GLN A 326 -5.10 -8.09 11.12
C GLN A 326 -5.58 -6.70 10.72
N ASN A 327 -6.21 -6.55 9.57
CA ASN A 327 -6.83 -5.30 9.12
C ASN A 327 -8.36 -5.33 9.27
N VAL A 328 -9.03 -6.43 8.92
CA VAL A 328 -10.49 -6.57 8.98
C VAL A 328 -11.01 -6.45 10.42
N GLY A 329 -10.47 -7.27 11.33
CA GLY A 329 -10.95 -7.30 12.73
C GLY A 329 -10.86 -5.96 13.44
N PRO A 330 -9.70 -5.28 13.45
CA PRO A 330 -9.58 -3.96 14.06
C PRO A 330 -10.45 -2.88 13.39
N LEU A 331 -10.62 -2.90 12.07
CA LEU A 331 -11.50 -1.97 11.37
C LEU A 331 -12.96 -2.12 11.82
N GLU A 332 -13.46 -3.37 11.89
CA GLU A 332 -14.81 -3.67 12.37
C GLU A 332 -15.00 -3.29 13.85
N ALA A 333 -13.99 -3.57 14.66
CA ALA A 333 -14.02 -3.30 16.11
C ALA A 333 -13.85 -1.80 16.45
N TYR A 334 -13.46 -0.96 15.50
CA TYR A 334 -13.25 0.48 15.75
C TYR A 334 -14.52 1.21 16.13
N GLY A 335 -15.70 0.72 15.72
CA GLY A 335 -16.99 1.30 16.09
C GLY A 335 -17.45 2.43 15.17
N LEU A 336 -17.11 2.37 13.89
CA LEU A 336 -17.66 3.25 12.86
C LEU A 336 -19.18 3.10 12.75
N LYS A 337 -19.86 4.15 12.31
CA LYS A 337 -21.25 4.02 11.89
C LYS A 337 -21.34 3.01 10.74
N PRO A 338 -22.44 2.23 10.65
CA PRO A 338 -22.58 1.21 9.60
C PRO A 338 -22.36 1.73 8.17
N ASP A 339 -22.86 2.93 7.86
CA ASP A 339 -22.69 3.53 6.53
C ASP A 339 -21.23 3.94 6.26
N ASP A 340 -20.52 4.47 7.26
CA ASP A 340 -19.12 4.84 7.16
C ASP A 340 -18.25 3.60 7.00
N LEU A 341 -18.52 2.53 7.75
CA LEU A 341 -17.83 1.26 7.60
C LEU A 341 -18.05 0.69 6.20
N ALA A 342 -19.30 0.61 5.73
CA ALA A 342 -19.62 0.14 4.40
C ALA A 342 -18.99 1.00 3.28
N ALA A 343 -18.84 2.31 3.52
CA ALA A 343 -18.17 3.20 2.59
C ALA A 343 -16.68 2.84 2.47
N ILE A 344 -15.97 2.63 3.57
CA ILE A 344 -14.56 2.23 3.58
C ILE A 344 -14.40 0.82 3.00
N GLU A 345 -15.20 -0.13 3.44
CA GLU A 345 -15.12 -1.54 3.03
C GLU A 345 -15.25 -1.74 1.50
N ARG A 346 -16.10 -0.93 0.84
CA ARG A 346 -16.41 -1.13 -0.59
C ARG A 346 -16.96 0.10 -1.30
N GLY A 347 -17.80 0.91 -0.64
CA GLY A 347 -18.56 1.98 -1.29
C GLY A 347 -17.68 3.01 -1.98
N ASN A 348 -16.57 3.38 -1.36
CA ASN A 348 -15.65 4.40 -1.88
C ASN A 348 -14.96 3.92 -3.15
N VAL A 349 -14.38 2.72 -3.14
CA VAL A 349 -13.70 2.17 -4.33
C VAL A 349 -14.67 1.89 -5.47
N MET A 350 -15.91 1.45 -5.19
CA MET A 350 -16.93 1.23 -6.22
C MET A 350 -17.35 2.53 -6.95
N ARG A 351 -17.21 3.69 -6.31
CA ARG A 351 -17.43 4.97 -6.99
C ARG A 351 -16.33 5.29 -7.99
N MET A 352 -15.10 4.87 -7.69
CA MET A 352 -13.93 5.12 -8.53
C MET A 352 -13.72 4.07 -9.61
N ILE A 353 -14.05 2.81 -9.32
CA ILE A 353 -13.91 1.67 -10.21
C ILE A 353 -15.30 1.02 -10.38
N PRO A 354 -16.16 1.58 -11.27
CA PRO A 354 -17.57 1.16 -11.36
C PRO A 354 -17.80 -0.31 -11.70
N ARG A 355 -16.84 -0.97 -12.39
CA ARG A 355 -16.96 -2.41 -12.70
C ARG A 355 -17.00 -3.30 -11.45
N LEU A 356 -16.45 -2.82 -10.32
CA LEU A 356 -16.44 -3.56 -9.06
C LEU A 356 -17.81 -3.60 -8.36
N ARG A 357 -18.81 -2.85 -8.83
CA ARG A 357 -20.17 -2.85 -8.24
C ARG A 357 -20.86 -4.21 -8.32
N GLY A 358 -20.49 -5.04 -9.27
CA GLY A 358 -21.07 -6.37 -9.47
C GLY A 358 -20.34 -7.51 -8.74
N THR A 359 -19.32 -7.21 -7.92
CA THR A 359 -18.47 -8.22 -7.28
C THR A 359 -18.78 -8.45 -5.78
N VAL A 360 -19.74 -7.71 -5.21
CA VAL A 360 -20.12 -7.76 -3.76
C VAL A 360 -21.60 -8.02 -3.61
#